data_99f12947a9591b9718224be46a12178b
#
_entry.id   99f12947a9591b9718224be46a12178b
#
_cell.length_a   1.000
_cell.length_b   1.000
_cell.length_c   1.000
_cell.angle_alpha   90.00
_cell.angle_beta   90.00
_cell.angle_gamma   90.00
#
_symmetry.space_group_name_H-M   'P 1'
#
loop_
_entity.id
_entity.type
_entity.pdbx_description
1 polymer ?
#
loop_
_entity_poly.entity_id
_entity_poly.type
_entity_poly.pdbx_seq_one_letter_code
_entity_poly.pdbx_strand_id
1 'polypeptide(L)'
;MYLTTLCDRRCCTSHQGKNVDVFQFIRILRRGLRGLSYLGILEPAYYVNMCKGTHVQGKRMVSRHLHLIAWGEGRKKLRKRIDRLNNQRILLPIADGLPAAHQKRISKSKLASKIAYVLKAPKKAYRLFKRELITADGEVICTFRQKKADVRPGERVTVFRLMQDFYLDQLAVAGGEGADILRRVKRRVAQALRS
;
A
#
# COMPACT_ATOMS: atom_id res chain seq x y z
N MET A 1 -1.49 7.01 -17.13
CA MET A 1 -0.92 6.79 -15.79
C MET A 1 -1.92 6.09 -14.89
N TYR A 2 -1.43 5.40 -13.87
CA TYR A 2 -2.27 4.62 -12.96
C TYR A 2 -1.80 4.81 -11.52
N LEU A 3 -2.76 5.07 -10.62
CA LEU A 3 -2.53 4.94 -9.19
C LEU A 3 -2.66 3.46 -8.84
N THR A 4 -1.63 2.89 -8.27
CA THR A 4 -1.61 1.50 -7.85
C THR A 4 -1.40 1.42 -6.34
N THR A 5 -2.17 0.58 -5.68
CA THR A 5 -2.01 0.30 -4.25
C THR A 5 -1.65 -1.17 -4.11
N LEU A 6 -0.61 -1.43 -3.34
CA LEU A 6 -0.09 -2.76 -3.08
C LEU A 6 0.04 -2.95 -1.57
N CYS A 7 -0.50 -4.05 -1.06
CA CYS A 7 -0.39 -4.43 0.34
C CYS A 7 0.01 -5.90 0.45
N ASP A 8 0.53 -6.27 1.61
CA ASP A 8 0.83 -7.66 1.93
C ASP A 8 0.57 -7.89 3.41
N ARG A 9 -0.24 -8.90 3.74
CA ARG A 9 -0.54 -9.22 5.15
C ARG A 9 0.71 -9.58 5.95
N ARG A 10 1.78 -10.07 5.32
CA ARG A 10 3.07 -10.33 5.96
C ARG A 10 3.75 -9.05 6.47
N CYS A 11 3.36 -7.89 5.92
CA CYS A 11 3.83 -6.57 6.34
C CYS A 11 2.89 -5.89 7.35
N CYS A 12 2.02 -6.67 7.99
CA CYS A 12 1.15 -6.23 9.05
C CYS A 12 1.75 -6.58 10.41
N THR A 13 1.75 -5.61 11.32
CA THR A 13 2.17 -5.81 12.72
C THR A 13 1.01 -5.49 13.66
N SER A 14 0.96 -6.14 14.83
CA SER A 14 0.10 -5.65 15.89
C SER A 14 0.52 -4.22 16.28
N HIS A 15 -0.35 -3.45 16.88
CA HIS A 15 -0.05 -2.09 17.35
C HIS A 15 1.05 -2.05 18.43
N GLN A 16 1.39 -3.20 19.03
CA GLN A 16 2.45 -3.39 20.02
C GLN A 16 3.62 -4.22 19.46
N GLY A 17 3.54 -4.65 18.20
CA GLY A 17 4.48 -5.59 17.60
C GLY A 17 5.80 -4.93 17.18
N LYS A 18 6.84 -5.77 17.08
CA LYS A 18 8.15 -5.39 16.56
C LYS A 18 8.10 -5.10 15.06
N ASN A 19 9.12 -4.42 14.57
CA ASN A 19 9.23 -4.03 13.16
C ASN A 19 9.17 -5.24 12.22
N VAL A 20 8.37 -5.10 11.16
CA VAL A 20 8.37 -6.03 10.01
C VAL A 20 9.51 -5.64 9.07
N ASP A 21 10.12 -6.61 8.43
CA ASP A 21 11.13 -6.37 7.39
C ASP A 21 10.48 -5.69 6.16
N VAL A 22 10.47 -4.35 6.20
CA VAL A 22 9.98 -3.49 5.14
C VAL A 22 10.82 -3.67 3.86
N PHE A 23 12.10 -3.95 4.00
CA PHE A 23 13.00 -4.12 2.86
C PHE A 23 12.71 -5.42 2.09
N GLN A 24 12.28 -6.47 2.77
CA GLN A 24 11.80 -7.69 2.11
C GLN A 24 10.57 -7.40 1.26
N PHE A 25 9.60 -6.65 1.79
CA PHE A 25 8.42 -6.25 1.03
C PHE A 25 8.80 -5.42 -0.21
N ILE A 26 9.67 -4.42 -0.06
CA ILE A 26 10.17 -3.62 -1.18
C ILE A 26 10.86 -4.51 -2.23
N ARG A 27 11.64 -5.51 -1.83
CA ARG A 27 12.28 -6.47 -2.76
C ARG A 27 11.25 -7.26 -3.56
N ILE A 28 10.21 -7.78 -2.90
CA ILE A 28 9.12 -8.51 -3.56
C ILE A 28 8.42 -7.60 -4.59
N LEU A 29 8.11 -6.37 -4.20
CA LEU A 29 7.48 -5.39 -5.08
C LEU A 29 8.34 -5.04 -6.29
N ARG A 30 9.61 -4.79 -6.10
CA ARG A 30 10.55 -4.51 -7.20
C ARG A 30 10.62 -5.65 -8.21
N ARG A 31 10.59 -6.91 -7.76
CA ARG A 31 10.54 -8.08 -8.65
C ARG A 31 9.22 -8.14 -9.41
N GLY A 32 8.09 -7.95 -8.73
CA GLY A 32 6.75 -7.99 -9.34
C GLY A 32 6.50 -6.88 -10.34
N LEU A 33 7.13 -5.73 -10.14
CA LEU A 33 6.98 -4.52 -10.98
C LEU A 33 8.15 -4.32 -11.96
N ARG A 34 9.05 -5.31 -12.12
CA ARG A 34 10.21 -5.19 -13.02
C ARG A 34 9.78 -4.80 -14.42
N GLY A 35 10.50 -3.81 -15.02
CA GLY A 35 10.23 -3.30 -16.36
C GLY A 35 9.09 -2.27 -16.44
N LEU A 36 8.51 -1.86 -15.30
CA LEU A 36 7.59 -0.73 -15.24
C LEU A 36 8.32 0.53 -14.79
N SER A 37 7.87 1.69 -15.30
CA SER A 37 8.21 2.98 -14.73
C SER A 37 7.22 3.33 -13.65
N TYR A 38 7.69 3.53 -12.42
CA TYR A 38 6.85 3.89 -11.28
C TYR A 38 7.61 4.67 -10.21
N LEU A 39 6.88 5.45 -9.45
CA LEU A 39 7.35 6.15 -8.26
C LEU A 39 6.24 6.11 -7.20
N GLY A 40 6.61 5.82 -5.96
CA GLY A 40 5.65 5.72 -4.87
C GLY A 40 6.29 5.77 -3.50
N ILE A 41 5.46 5.74 -2.48
CA ILE A 41 5.87 5.75 -1.08
C ILE A 41 5.16 4.64 -0.32
N LEU A 42 5.93 3.99 0.53
CA LEU A 42 5.41 3.08 1.52
C LEU A 42 4.82 3.88 2.67
N GLU A 43 3.52 3.73 2.91
CA GLU A 43 2.84 4.39 4.01
C GLU A 43 2.21 3.38 4.98
N PRO A 44 2.13 3.70 6.27
CA PRO A 44 1.42 2.89 7.24
C PRO A 44 -0.09 3.15 7.15
N ALA A 45 -0.89 2.11 7.33
CA ALA A 45 -2.34 2.19 7.50
C ALA A 45 -2.75 1.52 8.80
N TYR A 46 -3.50 2.22 9.62
CA TYR A 46 -4.00 1.70 10.89
C TYR A 46 -5.33 0.99 10.68
N TYR A 47 -5.41 -0.26 11.12
CA TYR A 47 -6.61 -1.07 11.07
C TYR A 47 -7.16 -1.29 12.47
N VAL A 48 -8.47 -1.10 12.60
CA VAL A 48 -9.21 -1.24 13.86
C VAL A 48 -10.28 -2.32 13.69
N ASN A 49 -10.52 -3.08 14.73
CA ASN A 49 -11.57 -4.10 14.77
C ASN A 49 -11.47 -5.08 13.60
N MET A 50 -10.34 -5.79 13.53
CA MET A 50 -10.20 -6.90 12.58
C MET A 50 -11.25 -7.95 12.89
N CYS A 51 -12.10 -8.26 11.91
CA CYS A 51 -13.22 -9.16 12.08
C CYS A 51 -12.77 -10.61 12.27
N LYS A 52 -13.67 -11.42 12.83
CA LYS A 52 -13.56 -12.89 12.87
C LYS A 52 -13.33 -13.42 11.45
N GLY A 53 -12.37 -14.31 11.26
CA GLY A 53 -11.97 -14.83 9.94
C GLY A 53 -10.82 -14.10 9.28
N THR A 54 -10.35 -12.96 9.82
CA THR A 54 -9.03 -12.44 9.49
C THR A 54 -7.97 -13.14 10.37
N HIS A 55 -6.75 -13.27 9.88
CA HIS A 55 -5.66 -13.88 10.65
C HIS A 55 -5.27 -13.11 11.93
N VAL A 56 -5.86 -11.93 12.16
CA VAL A 56 -5.59 -11.04 13.31
C VAL A 56 -6.91 -10.56 13.93
N GLN A 57 -7.81 -11.50 14.20
CA GLN A 57 -9.13 -11.19 14.73
C GLN A 57 -9.10 -10.32 16.00
N GLY A 58 -9.98 -9.32 16.05
CA GLY A 58 -10.18 -8.45 17.23
C GLY A 58 -9.01 -7.53 17.56
N LYS A 59 -7.93 -7.57 16.81
CA LYS A 59 -6.70 -6.81 17.08
C LYS A 59 -6.65 -5.52 16.29
N ARG A 60 -5.98 -4.56 16.87
CA ARG A 60 -5.51 -3.36 16.17
C ARG A 60 -4.19 -3.69 15.51
N MET A 61 -4.01 -3.27 14.26
CA MET A 61 -2.79 -3.55 13.52
C MET A 61 -2.40 -2.37 12.64
N VAL A 62 -1.13 -2.32 12.29
CA VAL A 62 -0.60 -1.42 11.28
C VAL A 62 -0.15 -2.25 10.08
N SER A 63 -0.74 -1.98 8.93
CA SER A 63 -0.32 -2.53 7.65
C SER A 63 0.56 -1.50 6.95
N ARG A 64 1.69 -1.92 6.45
CA ARG A 64 2.49 -1.11 5.53
C ARG A 64 2.07 -1.44 4.12
N HIS A 65 1.66 -0.43 3.37
CA HIS A 65 1.24 -0.58 1.99
C HIS A 65 1.90 0.47 1.10
N LEU A 66 2.06 0.14 -0.16
CA LEU A 66 2.68 1.02 -1.13
C LEU A 66 1.61 1.69 -1.98
N HIS A 67 1.61 3.01 -2.01
CA HIS A 67 0.94 3.79 -3.04
C HIS A 67 1.95 4.25 -4.08
N LEU A 68 1.70 3.96 -5.34
CA LEU A 68 2.57 4.37 -6.43
C LEU A 68 1.79 4.88 -7.64
N ILE A 69 2.44 5.71 -8.41
CA ILE A 69 2.01 6.10 -9.76
C ILE A 69 2.86 5.31 -10.73
N ALA A 70 2.20 4.57 -11.64
CA ALA A 70 2.84 3.81 -12.70
C ALA A 70 2.53 4.41 -14.07
N TRP A 71 3.50 4.40 -14.98
CA TRP A 71 3.38 4.91 -16.34
C TRP A 71 4.24 4.11 -17.34
N GLY A 72 4.22 4.51 -18.61
CA GLY A 72 5.01 3.89 -19.68
C GLY A 72 4.42 2.60 -20.24
N GLU A 73 3.46 1.99 -19.57
CA GLU A 73 2.83 0.73 -19.98
C GLU A 73 1.33 0.89 -20.29
N GLY A 74 0.86 0.11 -21.27
CA GLY A 74 -0.55 0.04 -21.59
C GLY A 74 -1.37 -0.63 -20.47
N ARG A 75 -2.68 -0.26 -20.39
CA ARG A 75 -3.62 -0.76 -19.37
C ARG A 75 -3.61 -2.30 -19.25
N LYS A 76 -3.60 -3.01 -20.38
CA LYS A 76 -3.66 -4.48 -20.42
C LYS A 76 -2.42 -5.10 -19.75
N LYS A 77 -1.23 -4.58 -20.05
CA LYS A 77 0.03 -5.08 -19.47
C LYS A 77 0.09 -4.85 -17.95
N LEU A 78 -0.24 -3.64 -17.49
CA LEU A 78 -0.26 -3.35 -16.06
C LEU A 78 -1.31 -4.21 -15.34
N ARG A 79 -2.52 -4.36 -15.90
CA ARG A 79 -3.56 -5.22 -15.34
C ARG A 79 -3.07 -6.66 -15.19
N LYS A 80 -2.46 -7.24 -16.25
CA LYS A 80 -1.91 -8.60 -16.20
C LYS A 80 -0.89 -8.78 -15.06
N ARG A 81 -0.06 -7.75 -14.79
CA ARG A 81 0.89 -7.79 -13.66
C ARG A 81 0.17 -7.74 -12.31
N ILE A 82 -0.82 -6.87 -12.15
CA ILE A 82 -1.63 -6.78 -10.92
C ILE A 82 -2.37 -8.09 -10.66
N ASP A 83 -2.99 -8.65 -11.69
CA ASP A 83 -3.68 -9.93 -11.60
C ASP A 83 -2.71 -11.06 -11.21
N ARG A 84 -1.49 -11.06 -11.78
CA ARG A 84 -0.44 -12.00 -11.39
C ARG A 84 -0.04 -11.87 -9.91
N LEU A 85 0.12 -10.65 -9.40
CA LEU A 85 0.46 -10.41 -8.00
C LEU A 85 -0.60 -10.99 -7.05
N ASN A 86 -1.87 -10.88 -7.42
CA ASN A 86 -3.00 -11.42 -6.65
C ASN A 86 -3.14 -12.94 -6.82
N ASN A 87 -3.25 -13.43 -8.06
CA ASN A 87 -3.63 -14.81 -8.36
C ASN A 87 -2.53 -15.82 -8.02
N GLN A 88 -1.26 -15.45 -8.23
CA GLN A 88 -0.12 -16.29 -7.83
C GLN A 88 0.25 -16.10 -6.34
N ARG A 89 -0.55 -15.36 -5.58
CA ARG A 89 -0.33 -15.08 -4.16
C ARG A 89 1.07 -14.52 -3.85
N ILE A 90 1.66 -13.80 -4.82
CA ILE A 90 2.94 -13.11 -4.62
C ILE A 90 2.79 -12.07 -3.52
N LEU A 91 1.64 -11.36 -3.50
CA LEU A 91 1.16 -10.53 -2.40
C LEU A 91 -0.06 -11.20 -1.77
N LEU A 92 -0.12 -11.18 -0.45
CA LEU A 92 -1.22 -11.78 0.30
C LEU A 92 -2.20 -10.69 0.75
N PRO A 93 -3.52 -10.87 0.52
CA PRO A 93 -4.52 -9.92 0.96
C PRO A 93 -4.57 -9.81 2.48
N ILE A 94 -4.93 -8.65 3.00
CA ILE A 94 -5.12 -8.42 4.44
C ILE A 94 -6.31 -9.22 4.96
N ALA A 95 -7.36 -9.34 4.14
CA ALA A 95 -8.54 -10.15 4.41
C ALA A 95 -9.13 -10.66 3.10
N ASP A 96 -9.90 -11.73 3.17
CA ASP A 96 -10.56 -12.32 2.01
C ASP A 96 -11.54 -11.34 1.37
N GLY A 97 -11.59 -11.34 0.04
CA GLY A 97 -12.38 -10.38 -0.74
C GLY A 97 -11.75 -8.99 -0.90
N LEU A 98 -10.61 -8.71 -0.25
CA LEU A 98 -9.84 -7.48 -0.48
C LEU A 98 -8.61 -7.83 -1.35
N PRO A 99 -8.44 -7.23 -2.54
CA PRO A 99 -7.27 -7.52 -3.36
C PRO A 99 -6.01 -6.96 -2.69
N ALA A 100 -4.91 -7.76 -2.71
CA ALA A 100 -3.60 -7.31 -2.25
C ALA A 100 -3.01 -6.23 -3.15
N ALA A 101 -3.36 -6.26 -4.44
CA ALA A 101 -2.94 -5.29 -5.43
C ALA A 101 -4.14 -4.79 -6.25
N HIS A 102 -4.24 -3.47 -6.43
CA HIS A 102 -5.26 -2.89 -7.31
C HIS A 102 -4.73 -1.64 -8.00
N GLN A 103 -5.37 -1.29 -9.13
CA GLN A 103 -5.00 -0.12 -9.92
C GLN A 103 -6.21 0.72 -10.33
N LYS A 104 -6.02 2.02 -10.43
CA LYS A 104 -7.02 2.97 -10.93
C LYS A 104 -6.37 3.92 -11.94
N ARG A 105 -7.01 4.11 -13.11
CA ARG A 105 -6.56 5.08 -14.11
C ARG A 105 -6.62 6.50 -13.55
N ILE A 106 -5.59 7.29 -13.84
CA ILE A 106 -5.51 8.72 -13.49
C ILE A 106 -5.63 9.52 -14.78
N SER A 107 -6.56 10.49 -14.82
CA SER A 107 -6.58 11.51 -15.86
C SER A 107 -5.45 12.51 -15.67
N LYS A 108 -4.98 13.15 -16.76
CA LYS A 108 -3.93 14.18 -16.69
C LYS A 108 -4.29 15.30 -15.72
N SER A 109 -5.54 15.76 -15.73
CA SER A 109 -6.06 16.83 -14.84
C SER A 109 -6.00 16.47 -13.34
N LYS A 110 -5.99 15.18 -13.00
CA LYS A 110 -5.94 14.70 -11.60
C LYS A 110 -4.55 14.26 -11.15
N LEU A 111 -3.53 14.39 -12.01
CA LEU A 111 -2.19 13.87 -11.71
C LEU A 111 -1.57 14.56 -10.50
N ALA A 112 -1.56 15.90 -10.45
CA ALA A 112 -1.00 16.65 -9.33
C ALA A 112 -1.66 16.29 -7.99
N SER A 113 -3.00 16.18 -7.96
CA SER A 113 -3.73 15.77 -6.75
C SER A 113 -3.43 14.33 -6.34
N LYS A 114 -3.07 13.44 -7.28
CA LYS A 114 -2.68 12.06 -6.97
C LYS A 114 -1.23 11.94 -6.51
N ILE A 115 -0.34 12.78 -7.01
CA ILE A 115 1.02 12.91 -6.46
C ILE A 115 0.93 13.37 -4.99
N ALA A 116 0.19 14.45 -4.72
CA ALA A 116 -0.04 14.93 -3.37
C ALA A 116 -0.70 13.86 -2.47
N TYR A 117 -1.62 13.06 -3.03
CA TYR A 117 -2.23 11.93 -2.31
C TYR A 117 -1.20 10.88 -1.91
N VAL A 118 -0.26 10.54 -2.78
CA VAL A 118 0.80 9.55 -2.51
C VAL A 118 1.78 10.08 -1.45
N LEU A 119 2.01 11.38 -1.41
CA LEU A 119 2.96 12.04 -0.50
C LEU A 119 2.35 12.47 0.84
N LYS A 120 1.04 12.31 1.02
CA LYS A 120 0.37 12.77 2.24
C LYS A 120 0.71 11.91 3.45
N ALA A 121 0.67 12.52 4.63
CA ALA A 121 0.70 11.78 5.90
C ALA A 121 -0.55 10.88 6.04
N PRO A 122 -0.46 9.73 6.73
CA PRO A 122 -1.59 8.85 6.98
C PRO A 122 -2.63 9.55 7.86
N LYS A 123 -3.80 9.85 7.27
CA LYS A 123 -4.91 10.54 7.96
C LYS A 123 -6.10 9.62 8.27
N LYS A 124 -6.09 8.40 7.73
CA LYS A 124 -7.23 7.49 7.81
C LYS A 124 -6.87 6.18 8.48
N ALA A 125 -7.74 5.76 9.38
CA ALA A 125 -7.80 4.38 9.88
C ALA A 125 -8.83 3.60 9.07
N TYR A 126 -8.71 2.28 9.09
CA TYR A 126 -9.58 1.38 8.36
C TYR A 126 -10.24 0.40 9.32
N ARG A 127 -11.55 0.16 9.14
CA ARG A 127 -12.30 -0.89 9.83
C ARG A 127 -12.71 -1.91 8.80
N LEU A 128 -12.49 -3.19 9.10
CA LEU A 128 -12.98 -4.29 8.29
C LEU A 128 -14.33 -4.76 8.83
N PHE A 129 -15.26 -5.00 7.92
CA PHE A 129 -16.58 -5.54 8.21
C PHE A 129 -16.78 -6.79 7.36
N LYS A 130 -17.20 -7.86 8.02
CA LYS A 130 -17.65 -9.08 7.34
C LYS A 130 -18.89 -8.75 6.50
N ARG A 131 -18.93 -9.25 5.30
CA ARG A 131 -20.10 -9.22 4.41
C ARG A 131 -20.33 -10.63 3.90
N GLU A 132 -21.52 -11.12 4.12
CA GLU A 132 -22.00 -12.34 3.51
C GLU A 132 -22.62 -12.01 2.17
N LEU A 133 -22.22 -12.74 1.14
CA LEU A 133 -22.80 -12.69 -0.20
C LEU A 133 -23.38 -14.07 -0.47
N ILE A 134 -24.63 -14.10 -0.87
CA ILE A 134 -25.26 -15.33 -1.35
C ILE A 134 -25.01 -15.37 -2.87
N THR A 135 -24.38 -16.44 -3.34
CA THR A 135 -24.18 -16.68 -4.78
C THR A 135 -25.50 -17.08 -5.43
N ALA A 136 -25.55 -17.10 -6.77
CA ALA A 136 -26.70 -17.58 -7.52
C ALA A 136 -27.05 -19.04 -7.17
N ASP A 137 -26.08 -19.82 -6.76
CA ASP A 137 -26.23 -21.24 -6.37
C ASP A 137 -26.58 -21.43 -4.88
N GLY A 138 -26.87 -20.33 -4.16
CA GLY A 138 -27.25 -20.35 -2.75
C GLY A 138 -26.09 -20.48 -1.77
N GLU A 139 -24.86 -20.52 -2.21
CA GLU A 139 -23.68 -20.61 -1.32
C GLU A 139 -23.42 -19.27 -0.62
N VAL A 140 -23.11 -19.31 0.66
CA VAL A 140 -22.76 -18.14 1.45
C VAL A 140 -21.25 -17.89 1.38
N ILE A 141 -20.83 -16.88 0.61
CA ILE A 141 -19.44 -16.45 0.54
C ILE A 141 -19.21 -15.31 1.53
N CYS A 142 -18.27 -15.52 2.46
CA CYS A 142 -17.82 -14.48 3.38
C CYS A 142 -16.75 -13.60 2.73
N THR A 143 -17.03 -12.32 2.59
CA THR A 143 -16.09 -11.30 2.10
C THR A 143 -15.91 -10.21 3.14
N PHE A 144 -14.95 -9.32 2.90
CA PHE A 144 -14.73 -8.17 3.78
C PHE A 144 -14.88 -6.86 3.01
N ARG A 145 -15.46 -5.88 3.67
CA ARG A 145 -15.46 -4.49 3.25
C ARG A 145 -14.64 -3.66 4.23
N GLN A 146 -14.00 -2.62 3.73
CA GLN A 146 -13.33 -1.67 4.59
C GLN A 146 -14.05 -0.32 4.58
N LYS A 147 -14.22 0.25 5.77
CA LYS A 147 -14.70 1.62 5.98
C LYS A 147 -13.54 2.49 6.46
N LYS A 148 -13.41 3.68 5.90
CA LYS A 148 -12.42 4.67 6.33
C LYS A 148 -12.97 5.49 7.48
N ALA A 149 -12.12 5.75 8.47
CA ALA A 149 -12.38 6.66 9.58
C ALA A 149 -11.15 7.57 9.78
N ASP A 150 -11.29 8.67 10.48
CA ASP A 150 -10.14 9.49 10.84
C ASP A 150 -9.29 8.77 11.90
N VAL A 151 -7.98 8.94 11.80
CA VAL A 151 -7.02 8.39 12.77
C VAL A 151 -7.13 9.19 14.06
N ARG A 152 -7.40 8.52 15.16
CA ARG A 152 -7.47 9.11 16.51
C ARG A 152 -6.07 9.50 17.01
N PRO A 153 -5.94 10.43 17.98
CA PRO A 153 -4.63 10.85 18.49
C PRO A 153 -3.72 9.69 18.92
N GLY A 154 -4.22 8.75 19.73
CA GLY A 154 -3.43 7.59 20.17
C GLY A 154 -3.02 6.64 19.03
N GLU A 155 -3.84 6.53 17.98
CA GLU A 155 -3.53 5.76 16.78
C GLU A 155 -2.41 6.43 15.97
N ARG A 156 -2.37 7.78 15.93
CA ARG A 156 -1.28 8.55 15.31
C ARG A 156 0.04 8.30 16.03
N VAL A 157 0.05 8.33 17.36
CA VAL A 157 1.23 8.02 18.17
C VAL A 157 1.74 6.62 17.86
N THR A 158 0.85 5.63 17.77
CA THR A 158 1.22 4.25 17.41
C THR A 158 1.86 4.18 16.03
N VAL A 159 1.24 4.81 15.03
CA VAL A 159 1.78 4.88 13.66
C VAL A 159 3.15 5.56 13.66
N PHE A 160 3.30 6.68 14.36
CA PHE A 160 4.55 7.39 14.47
C PHE A 160 5.65 6.51 15.08
N ARG A 161 5.39 5.86 16.22
CA ARG A 161 6.36 4.96 16.88
C ARG A 161 6.83 3.82 15.99
N LEU A 162 5.94 3.28 15.14
CA LEU A 162 6.28 2.20 14.21
C LEU A 162 7.02 2.67 12.96
N MET A 163 7.06 3.98 12.73
CA MET A 163 7.69 4.58 11.54
C MET A 163 8.87 5.49 11.87
N GLN A 164 9.13 5.77 13.16
CA GLN A 164 10.15 6.75 13.60
C GLN A 164 11.58 6.40 13.15
N ASP A 165 11.86 5.11 12.95
CA ASP A 165 13.18 4.64 12.53
C ASP A 165 13.40 4.68 11.00
N PHE A 166 12.38 5.16 10.24
CA PHE A 166 12.45 5.24 8.79
C PHE A 166 12.53 6.69 8.31
N TYR A 167 13.55 6.99 7.53
CA TYR A 167 13.61 8.22 6.78
C TYR A 167 12.73 8.17 5.53
N LEU A 168 12.23 9.30 5.09
CA LEU A 168 11.32 9.41 3.94
C LEU A 168 11.93 8.82 2.66
N ASP A 169 13.23 8.97 2.47
CA ASP A 169 13.96 8.45 1.32
C ASP A 169 14.08 6.91 1.31
N GLN A 170 14.03 6.26 2.49
CA GLN A 170 13.97 4.80 2.63
C GLN A 170 12.58 4.25 2.29
N LEU A 171 11.55 5.04 2.50
CA LEU A 171 10.17 4.68 2.19
C LEU A 171 9.81 4.89 0.72
N ALA A 172 10.62 5.66 -0.01
CA ALA A 172 10.41 5.91 -1.43
C ALA A 172 10.80 4.68 -2.25
N VAL A 173 9.89 4.24 -3.12
CA VAL A 173 10.08 3.07 -3.99
C VAL A 173 9.91 3.50 -5.44
N ALA A 174 10.87 3.17 -6.28
CA ALA A 174 10.85 3.55 -7.68
C ALA A 174 11.42 2.46 -8.59
N GLY A 175 11.04 2.47 -9.87
CA GLY A 175 11.56 1.60 -10.91
C GLY A 175 11.47 2.25 -12.29
N GLY A 176 12.28 1.76 -13.24
CA GLY A 176 12.39 2.37 -14.58
C GLY A 176 12.75 3.85 -14.50
N GLU A 177 12.13 4.69 -15.33
CA GLU A 177 12.32 6.15 -15.31
C GLU A 177 12.07 6.78 -13.94
N GLY A 178 11.18 6.18 -13.12
CA GLY A 178 10.92 6.64 -11.76
C GLY A 178 12.14 6.56 -10.85
N ALA A 179 13.02 5.58 -11.06
CA ALA A 179 14.28 5.46 -10.33
C ALA A 179 15.25 6.61 -10.67
N ASP A 180 15.26 7.06 -11.93
CA ASP A 180 16.09 8.20 -12.35
C ASP A 180 15.56 9.52 -11.79
N ILE A 181 14.23 9.67 -11.74
CA ILE A 181 13.58 10.82 -11.10
C ILE A 181 13.96 10.87 -9.62
N LEU A 182 13.79 9.75 -8.89
CA LEU A 182 14.11 9.68 -7.46
C LEU A 182 15.59 10.00 -7.19
N ARG A 183 16.50 9.48 -8.02
CA ARG A 183 17.95 9.74 -7.91
C ARG A 183 18.27 11.24 -8.10
N ARG A 184 17.62 11.89 -9.07
CA ARG A 184 17.78 13.34 -9.31
C ARG A 184 17.26 14.16 -8.12
N VAL A 185 16.12 13.81 -7.57
CA VAL A 185 15.55 14.48 -6.39
C VAL A 185 16.50 14.35 -5.20
N LYS A 186 16.98 13.14 -4.90
CA LYS A 186 17.94 12.90 -3.80
C LYS A 186 19.22 13.72 -3.95
N ARG A 187 19.78 13.83 -5.16
CA ARG A 187 20.96 14.65 -5.42
C ARG A 187 20.70 16.14 -5.12
N ARG A 188 19.56 16.68 -5.59
CA ARG A 188 19.21 18.09 -5.36
C ARG A 188 19.03 18.39 -3.88
N VAL A 189 18.36 17.49 -3.14
CA VAL A 189 18.20 17.64 -1.69
C VAL A 189 19.56 17.62 -0.99
N ALA A 190 20.44 16.67 -1.34
CA ALA A 190 21.78 16.59 -0.74
C ALA A 190 22.64 17.84 -1.07
N GLN A 191 22.48 18.45 -2.21
CA GLN A 191 23.14 19.71 -2.56
C GLN A 191 22.60 20.89 -1.74
N ALA A 192 21.28 21.00 -1.62
CA ALA A 192 20.63 22.06 -0.85
C ALA A 192 20.89 21.99 0.65
N LEU A 193 21.23 20.81 1.20
CA LEU A 193 21.59 20.65 2.61
C LEU A 193 23.06 20.97 2.91
N ARG A 194 23.89 21.18 1.89
CA ARG A 194 25.33 21.53 1.99
C ARG A 194 25.60 23.00 1.72
N SER A 195 24.64 23.73 1.15
CA SER A 195 24.65 25.18 0.96
C SER A 195 24.06 25.90 2.18
#